data_c4e58b1c28e62eb00212740cc20c70e8
#
_entry.id   c4e58b1c28e62eb00212740cc20c70e8
#
_cell.length_a   1.000
_cell.length_b   1.000
_cell.length_c   1.000
_cell.angle_alpha   90.00
_cell.angle_beta   90.00
_cell.angle_gamma   90.00
#
_symmetry.space_group_name_H-M   'P 1'
#
loop_
_entity.id
_entity.type
_entity.pdbx_description
1 polymer ?
#
loop_
_entity_poly.entity_id
_entity_poly.type
_entity_poly.pdbx_seq_one_letter_code
_entity_poly.pdbx_strand_id
1 'polypeptide(L)' 'MKTYYFWVTLENKSPMKVAEDGRFAAEAKRIVEARFPGARVMFAEGF' A
#
# COMPACT_ATOMS: atom_id res chain seq x y z
N MET A 1 -9.58 13.71 -1.21
CA MET A 1 -8.63 12.61 -1.02
C MET A 1 -8.49 11.83 -2.30
N LYS A 2 -7.36 11.22 -2.53
CA LYS A 2 -7.10 10.42 -3.70
C LYS A 2 -6.90 8.96 -3.31
N THR A 3 -7.12 8.07 -4.27
CA THR A 3 -6.89 6.65 -4.06
C THR A 3 -5.55 6.27 -4.67
N TYR A 4 -4.73 5.60 -3.88
CA TYR A 4 -3.41 5.12 -4.32
C TYR A 4 -3.37 3.61 -4.22
N TYR A 5 -2.59 2.99 -5.08
CA TYR A 5 -2.47 1.53 -5.12
C TYR A 5 -1.05 1.12 -4.76
N PHE A 6 -0.95 0.04 -4.02
CA PHE A 6 0.33 -0.45 -3.53
C PHE A 6 0.43 -1.95 -3.76
N TRP A 7 1.64 -2.41 -4.03
CA TRP A 7 1.93 -3.83 -4.04
C TRP A 7 2.36 -4.22 -2.64
N VAL A 8 1.63 -5.13 -2.04
CA VAL A 8 1.90 -5.62 -0.69
C VAL A 8 2.34 -7.07 -0.79
N THR A 9 3.55 -7.36 -0.33
CA THR A 9 4.09 -8.71 -0.36
C THR A 9 4.25 -9.21 1.07
N LEU A 10 3.47 -10.22 1.40
CA LEU A 10 3.60 -10.91 2.67
C LEU A 10 4.63 -12.01 2.54
N GLU A 11 5.20 -12.44 3.67
CA GLU A 11 6.20 -13.49 3.66
C GLU A 11 5.64 -14.77 3.03
N ASN A 12 6.40 -15.33 2.08
CA ASN A 12 6.04 -16.57 1.38
C ASN A 12 4.75 -16.48 0.57
N LYS A 13 4.35 -15.28 0.17
CA LYS A 13 3.15 -15.10 -0.63
C LYS A 13 3.44 -14.21 -1.83
N SER A 14 2.58 -14.33 -2.84
CA SER A 14 2.67 -13.48 -4.02
C SER A 14 2.22 -12.05 -3.68
N PRO A 15 2.77 -11.05 -4.38
CA PRO A 15 2.32 -9.67 -4.18
C PRO A 15 0.84 -9.51 -4.48
N MET A 16 0.17 -8.68 -3.70
CA MET A 16 -1.22 -8.35 -3.97
C MET A 16 -1.38 -6.84 -4.07
N LYS A 17 -2.33 -6.40 -4.88
CA LYS A 17 -2.58 -4.99 -5.09
C LYS A 17 -3.62 -4.51 -4.09
N VAL A 18 -3.27 -3.48 -3.33
CA VAL A 18 -4.12 -2.93 -2.28
C VAL A 18 -4.37 -1.46 -2.57
N ALA A 19 -5.62 -1.04 -2.47
CA ALA A 19 -6.01 0.35 -2.62
C ALA A 19 -6.15 1.01 -1.25
N GLU A 20 -5.69 2.25 -1.15
CA GLU A 20 -5.83 3.01 0.08
C GLU A 20 -5.99 4.50 -0.25
N ASP A 21 -6.90 5.16 0.44
CA ASP A 21 -7.11 6.59 0.26
C ASP A 21 -6.16 7.38 1.15
N GLY A 22 -5.77 8.54 0.67
CA GLY A 22 -4.95 9.46 1.43
C GLY A 22 -4.87 10.80 0.72
N ARG A 23 -4.35 11.81 1.41
CA ARG A 23 -4.17 13.12 0.80
C ARG A 23 -2.97 13.14 -0.13
N PHE A 24 -2.02 12.27 0.11
CA PHE A 24 -0.86 12.09 -0.75
C PHE A 24 -0.32 10.67 -0.56
N ALA A 25 0.54 10.25 -1.49
CA ALA A 25 0.99 8.86 -1.54
C ALA A 25 1.67 8.38 -0.26
N ALA A 26 2.49 9.23 0.36
CA ALA A 26 3.20 8.83 1.58
C ALA A 26 2.24 8.56 2.74
N GLU A 27 1.15 9.32 2.82
CA GLU A 27 0.14 9.10 3.84
C GLU A 27 -0.56 7.76 3.63
N ALA A 28 -0.98 7.49 2.39
CA ALA A 28 -1.63 6.24 2.06
C ALA A 28 -0.71 5.04 2.32
N LYS A 29 0.57 5.17 1.96
CA LYS A 29 1.55 4.11 2.19
C LYS A 29 1.69 3.80 3.67
N ARG A 30 1.72 4.84 4.51
CA ARG A 30 1.83 4.66 5.96
C ARG A 30 0.65 3.89 6.51
N ILE A 31 -0.55 4.19 6.00
CA ILE A 31 -1.76 3.48 6.42
C ILE A 31 -1.69 2.01 6.03
N VAL A 32 -1.26 1.74 4.79
CA VAL A 32 -1.12 0.37 4.32
C VAL A 32 -0.10 -0.41 5.14
N GLU A 33 1.03 0.23 5.47
CA GLU A 33 2.05 -0.40 6.29
C GLU A 33 1.53 -0.75 7.68
N ALA A 34 0.65 0.07 8.23
CA ALA A 34 0.05 -0.20 9.53
C ALA A 34 -0.95 -1.37 9.45
N ARG A 35 -1.62 -1.51 8.30
CA ARG A 35 -2.58 -2.60 8.11
C ARG A 35 -1.91 -3.96 7.89
N PHE A 36 -0.70 -3.94 7.34
CA PHE A 36 0.05 -5.17 7.01
C PHE A 36 1.43 -5.11 7.64
N PRO A 37 1.51 -5.22 8.96
CA PRO A 37 2.82 -5.15 9.64
C PRO A 37 3.74 -6.26 9.18
N GLY A 38 4.99 -5.90 8.91
CA GLY A 38 5.99 -6.86 8.45
C GLY A 38 5.99 -7.12 6.96
N ALA A 39 5.01 -6.60 6.22
CA ALA A 39 4.94 -6.80 4.79
C ALA A 39 5.84 -5.79 4.06
N ARG A 40 6.22 -6.15 2.83
CA ARG A 40 6.89 -5.21 1.94
C ARG A 40 5.81 -4.44 1.19
N VAL A 41 5.86 -3.12 1.27
CA VAL A 41 4.88 -2.26 0.61
C VAL A 41 5.58 -1.40 -0.41
N MET A 42 5.13 -1.46 -1.67
CA MET A 42 5.69 -0.68 -2.76
C MET A 42 4.59 0.07 -3.48
N PHE A 43 4.86 1.32 -3.81
CA PHE A 43 3.91 2.13 -4.55
C PHE A 43 3.71 1.57 -5.97
N ALA A 44 2.47 1.40 -6.37
CA ALA A 44 2.12 0.93 -7.71
C ALA A 44 1.63 2.08 -8.59
N GLU A 45 0.56 2.76 -8.17
CA GLU A 45 0.03 3.86 -8.94
C GLU A 45 -0.90 4.72 -8.08
N GLY A 46 -1.17 5.94 -8.54
CA GLY A 46 -2.08 6.85 -7.86
C GLY A 46 -2.83 7.72 -8.86
N PHE A 47 -4.00 8.21 -8.42
CA PHE A 47 -4.85 9.05 -9.27
C PHE A 47 -5.18 10.36 -8.61
#